data_70a28bb9d4438bbc0ddef145b4769bda
#
_entry.id   70a28bb9d4438bbc0ddef145b4769bda
#
_cell.length_a   1.000
_cell.length_b   1.000
_cell.length_c   1.000
_cell.angle_alpha   90.00
_cell.angle_beta   90.00
_cell.angle_gamma   90.00
#
_symmetry.space_group_name_H-M   'P 1'
#
loop_
_entity.id
_entity.type
_entity.pdbx_description
1 polymer ?
#
loop_
_entity_poly.entity_id
_entity_poly.type
_entity_poly.pdbx_seq_one_letter_code
_entity_poly.pdbx_strand_id
1 'polypeptide(L)'
;LAYMQSVMDKSLARLERRARHQLSDWRLTSAEPLAQVEALALAAQAMLLLNGWAHAERWQDAGARVHEIMLPLQAIRREVEEMDDAGVVHVFEDTRAGETWYQGPVVVTQQDLAASGDWSGFNVVIHEFAHKLDMANATDADGFPPLPRHISAAEWHATFTAVWDDLSARLSRGEPTPIDDYAASHPAECFAVCCEYFFSAPDELNAAYPALYALLERFFQQSPLARCPPPSD
;
A
#
# COMPACT_ATOMS: atom_id res chain seq x y z
N LEU A 1 -5.49 30.74 -3.35
CA LEU A 1 -4.18 30.22 -2.85
C LEU A 1 -4.22 30.04 -1.33
N ALA A 2 -4.55 31.06 -0.51
CA ALA A 2 -4.55 30.97 0.96
C ALA A 2 -5.50 29.90 1.52
N TYR A 3 -6.68 29.71 0.93
CA TYR A 3 -7.63 28.65 1.32
C TYR A 3 -7.04 27.26 1.05
N MET A 4 -6.47 27.03 -0.14
CA MET A 4 -5.86 25.76 -0.51
C MET A 4 -4.69 25.42 0.40
N GLN A 5 -3.82 26.40 0.69
CA GLN A 5 -2.71 26.24 1.64
C GLN A 5 -3.22 25.84 3.03
N SER A 6 -4.27 26.50 3.54
CA SER A 6 -4.89 26.17 4.84
C SER A 6 -5.45 24.73 4.88
N VAL A 7 -6.02 24.23 3.77
CA VAL A 7 -6.52 22.84 3.68
C VAL A 7 -5.35 21.85 3.70
N MET A 8 -4.28 22.13 2.97
CA MET A 8 -3.06 21.31 2.97
C MET A 8 -2.41 21.26 4.36
N ASP A 9 -2.26 22.43 5.02
CA ASP A 9 -1.68 22.53 6.36
C ASP A 9 -2.49 21.72 7.39
N LYS A 10 -3.82 21.78 7.33
CA LYS A 10 -4.69 20.99 8.21
C LYS A 10 -4.58 19.49 7.95
N SER A 11 -4.45 19.08 6.70
CA SER A 11 -4.26 17.69 6.32
C SER A 11 -2.92 17.17 6.83
N LEU A 12 -1.86 17.93 6.66
CA LEU A 12 -0.51 17.58 7.15
C LEU A 12 -0.48 17.49 8.68
N ALA A 13 -1.03 18.46 9.38
CA ALA A 13 -1.09 18.46 10.84
C ALA A 13 -1.93 17.27 11.39
N ARG A 14 -2.96 16.84 10.66
CA ARG A 14 -3.72 15.63 11.00
C ARG A 14 -2.88 14.37 10.80
N LEU A 15 -2.17 14.27 9.67
CA LEU A 15 -1.29 13.15 9.37
C LEU A 15 -0.20 13.01 10.44
N GLU A 16 0.47 14.10 10.79
CA GLU A 16 1.50 14.11 11.82
C GLU A 16 0.97 13.65 13.18
N ARG A 17 -0.19 14.13 13.60
CA ARG A 17 -0.80 13.68 14.88
C ARG A 17 -1.13 12.19 14.86
N ARG A 18 -1.66 11.67 13.75
CA ARG A 18 -1.95 10.24 13.57
C ARG A 18 -0.68 9.40 13.62
N ALA A 19 0.36 9.83 12.90
CA ALA A 19 1.64 9.15 12.89
C ALA A 19 2.27 9.07 14.29
N ARG A 20 2.29 10.19 15.03
CA ARG A 20 2.81 10.24 16.42
C ARG A 20 1.99 9.36 17.37
N HIS A 21 0.67 9.38 17.25
CA HIS A 21 -0.21 8.54 18.07
C HIS A 21 0.04 7.05 17.76
N GLN A 22 0.09 6.68 16.50
CA GLN A 22 0.28 5.30 16.10
C GLN A 22 1.65 4.76 16.53
N LEU A 23 2.71 5.58 16.46
CA LEU A 23 4.03 5.19 16.95
C LEU A 23 4.05 4.87 18.45
N SER A 24 3.16 5.49 19.26
CA SER A 24 3.06 5.16 20.70
C SER A 24 2.44 3.78 20.94
N ASP A 25 1.68 3.27 19.99
CA ASP A 25 0.97 2.00 20.10
C ASP A 25 1.75 0.83 19.47
N TRP A 26 2.69 1.12 18.55
CA TRP A 26 3.47 0.10 17.88
C TRP A 26 4.73 -0.29 18.64
N ARG A 27 5.04 -1.59 18.64
CA ARG A 27 6.37 -2.08 18.92
C ARG A 27 7.19 -2.05 17.63
N LEU A 28 8.28 -1.29 17.62
CA LEU A 28 9.25 -1.32 16.53
C LEU A 28 10.42 -2.23 16.92
N THR A 29 10.62 -3.30 16.17
CA THR A 29 11.75 -4.23 16.33
C THR A 29 12.66 -4.07 15.14
N SER A 30 13.78 -3.36 15.28
CA SER A 30 14.70 -3.07 14.20
C SER A 30 16.06 -3.74 14.41
N ALA A 31 16.70 -4.15 13.31
CA ALA A 31 18.04 -4.75 13.34
C ALA A 31 19.11 -3.72 13.72
N GLU A 32 18.99 -2.49 13.23
CA GLU A 32 19.80 -1.33 13.64
C GLU A 32 18.89 -0.24 14.24
N PRO A 33 19.42 0.62 15.13
CA PRO A 33 18.64 1.70 15.72
C PRO A 33 18.03 2.62 14.65
N LEU A 34 16.72 2.78 14.69
CA LEU A 34 16.00 3.67 13.80
C LEU A 34 16.02 5.09 14.37
N ALA A 35 16.36 6.08 13.56
CA ALA A 35 16.26 7.46 13.96
C ALA A 35 14.79 7.88 14.15
N GLN A 36 14.52 8.83 15.06
CA GLN A 36 13.15 9.27 15.32
C GLN A 36 12.44 9.80 14.07
N VAL A 37 13.18 10.45 13.17
CA VAL A 37 12.64 10.96 11.90
C VAL A 37 12.23 9.81 10.97
N GLU A 38 12.99 8.73 10.92
CA GLU A 38 12.68 7.54 10.11
C GLU A 38 11.45 6.82 10.65
N ALA A 39 11.37 6.63 11.97
CA ALA A 39 10.19 6.05 12.60
C ALA A 39 8.92 6.91 12.34
N LEU A 40 9.04 8.23 12.39
CA LEU A 40 7.94 9.14 12.08
C LEU A 40 7.56 9.09 10.59
N ALA A 41 8.54 9.00 9.69
CA ALA A 41 8.30 8.86 8.25
C ALA A 41 7.58 7.56 7.91
N LEU A 42 8.00 6.42 8.51
CA LEU A 42 7.31 5.15 8.40
C LEU A 42 5.84 5.27 8.84
N ALA A 43 5.61 5.80 10.03
CA ALA A 43 4.25 5.95 10.54
C ALA A 43 3.41 6.94 9.70
N ALA A 44 4.01 7.99 9.17
CA ALA A 44 3.31 8.94 8.30
C ALA A 44 2.90 8.29 6.99
N GLN A 45 3.76 7.49 6.36
CA GLN A 45 3.44 6.74 5.13
C GLN A 45 2.30 5.74 5.37
N ALA A 46 2.38 4.96 6.43
CA ALA A 46 1.30 4.04 6.82
C ALA A 46 -0.03 4.77 7.06
N MET A 47 -0.01 5.91 7.73
CA MET A 47 -1.21 6.70 8.03
C MET A 47 -1.74 7.49 6.83
N LEU A 48 -1.01 7.58 5.72
CA LEU A 48 -1.52 8.19 4.49
C LEU A 48 -2.77 7.48 3.99
N LEU A 49 -2.82 6.15 4.03
CA LEU A 49 -3.98 5.37 3.59
C LEU A 49 -5.28 5.80 4.30
N LEU A 50 -5.16 6.23 5.54
CA LEU A 50 -6.31 6.59 6.38
C LEU A 50 -6.53 8.11 6.49
N ASN A 51 -5.63 8.92 5.94
CA ASN A 51 -5.61 10.36 6.22
C ASN A 51 -6.84 11.11 5.71
N GLY A 52 -7.48 10.63 4.64
CA GLY A 52 -8.74 11.18 4.12
C GLY A 52 -9.97 10.80 4.96
N TRP A 53 -9.93 9.71 5.69
CA TRP A 53 -11.10 9.19 6.40
C TRP A 53 -11.33 9.89 7.74
N ALA A 54 -12.56 10.36 7.94
CA ALA A 54 -12.95 11.05 9.18
C ALA A 54 -12.94 10.13 10.40
N HIS A 55 -13.23 8.84 10.20
CA HIS A 55 -13.33 7.80 11.23
C HIS A 55 -12.35 6.67 10.95
N ALA A 56 -11.06 7.00 10.85
CA ALA A 56 -10.01 6.04 10.55
C ALA A 56 -9.86 4.95 11.63
N GLU A 57 -10.26 5.23 12.88
CA GLU A 57 -10.26 4.27 13.97
C GLU A 57 -11.14 3.05 13.71
N ARG A 58 -12.14 3.13 12.84
CA ARG A 58 -13.04 2.00 12.52
C ARG A 58 -12.35 0.84 11.83
N TRP A 59 -11.29 1.09 11.06
CA TRP A 59 -10.58 -0.02 10.44
C TRP A 59 -9.72 -0.79 11.45
N GLN A 60 -9.21 -0.11 12.49
CA GLN A 60 -8.50 -0.73 13.60
C GLN A 60 -9.42 -1.66 14.42
N ASP A 61 -10.71 -1.33 14.50
CA ASP A 61 -11.71 -2.16 15.18
C ASP A 61 -12.05 -3.43 14.39
N ALA A 62 -11.81 -3.46 13.08
CA ALA A 62 -12.12 -4.59 12.20
C ALA A 62 -11.15 -5.79 12.35
N GLY A 63 -10.25 -5.77 13.32
CA GLY A 63 -9.38 -6.92 13.67
C GLY A 63 -8.00 -6.92 13.03
N ALA A 64 -7.74 -6.11 12.02
CA ALA A 64 -6.44 -5.99 11.38
C ALA A 64 -5.52 -5.00 12.13
N ARG A 65 -5.41 -5.13 13.46
CA ARG A 65 -4.57 -4.24 14.27
C ARG A 65 -3.10 -4.57 14.08
N VAL A 66 -2.33 -3.56 13.70
CA VAL A 66 -0.87 -3.65 13.69
C VAL A 66 -0.39 -3.33 15.11
N HIS A 67 0.29 -4.28 15.74
CA HIS A 67 0.89 -4.11 17.07
C HIS A 67 2.41 -4.06 17.01
N GLU A 68 2.98 -4.66 15.97
CA GLU A 68 4.42 -4.76 15.82
C GLU A 68 4.83 -4.52 14.36
N ILE A 69 5.92 -3.81 14.18
CA ILE A 69 6.60 -3.65 12.90
C ILE A 69 8.03 -4.16 13.08
N MET A 70 8.40 -5.10 12.25
CA MET A 70 9.74 -5.67 12.20
C MET A 70 10.53 -5.03 11.05
N LEU A 71 11.73 -4.58 11.36
CA LEU A 71 12.60 -3.85 10.44
C LEU A 71 13.97 -4.57 10.33
N PRO A 72 14.03 -5.74 9.65
CA PRO A 72 15.30 -6.37 9.33
C PRO A 72 16.12 -5.48 8.37
N LEU A 73 17.44 -5.68 8.30
CA LEU A 73 18.30 -4.91 7.38
C LEU A 73 17.93 -5.14 5.93
N GLN A 74 17.71 -6.41 5.56
CA GLN A 74 17.40 -6.86 4.21
C GLN A 74 16.29 -7.91 4.26
N ALA A 75 15.66 -8.18 3.12
CA ALA A 75 14.67 -9.24 2.99
C ALA A 75 15.25 -10.59 3.46
N ILE A 76 14.49 -11.29 4.29
CA ILE A 76 14.85 -12.65 4.71
C ILE A 76 14.49 -13.57 3.55
N ARG A 77 15.50 -14.14 2.88
CA ARG A 77 15.26 -15.21 1.92
C ARG A 77 14.69 -16.41 2.65
N ARG A 78 13.48 -16.78 2.31
CA ARG A 78 12.88 -18.04 2.75
C ARG A 78 12.71 -18.96 1.54
N GLU A 79 13.12 -20.21 1.70
CA GLU A 79 12.65 -21.26 0.82
C GLU A 79 11.19 -21.56 1.22
N VAL A 80 10.26 -21.24 0.35
CA VAL A 80 8.84 -21.59 0.53
C VAL A 80 8.60 -22.90 -0.22
N GLU A 81 8.19 -23.93 0.51
CA GLU A 81 7.73 -25.17 -0.06
C GLU A 81 6.21 -25.08 -0.24
N GLU A 82 5.74 -24.97 -1.47
CA GLU A 82 4.32 -25.12 -1.81
C GLU A 82 4.08 -26.48 -2.47
N MET A 83 3.13 -27.21 -1.96
CA MET A 83 2.68 -28.49 -2.56
C MET A 83 1.44 -28.20 -3.41
N ASP A 84 1.51 -28.51 -4.71
CA ASP A 84 0.36 -28.39 -5.59
C ASP A 84 -0.68 -29.48 -5.35
N ASP A 85 -1.86 -29.36 -5.98
CA ASP A 85 -2.95 -30.35 -5.87
C ASP A 85 -2.57 -31.74 -6.40
N ALA A 86 -1.46 -31.87 -7.11
CA ALA A 86 -0.90 -33.13 -7.59
C ALA A 86 0.13 -33.72 -6.60
N GLY A 87 0.41 -33.06 -5.47
CA GLY A 87 1.36 -33.50 -4.46
C GLY A 87 2.83 -33.24 -4.81
N VAL A 88 3.10 -32.38 -5.80
CA VAL A 88 4.47 -31.97 -6.16
C VAL A 88 4.87 -30.76 -5.31
N VAL A 89 6.00 -30.88 -4.61
CA VAL A 89 6.57 -29.78 -3.80
C VAL A 89 7.35 -28.87 -4.74
N HIS A 90 6.92 -27.62 -4.84
CA HIS A 90 7.65 -26.56 -5.50
C HIS A 90 8.41 -25.75 -4.45
N VAL A 91 9.72 -25.65 -4.61
CA VAL A 91 10.59 -24.83 -3.75
C VAL A 91 10.91 -23.55 -4.52
N PHE A 92 10.47 -22.40 -4.00
CA PHE A 92 10.84 -21.10 -4.56
C PHE A 92 11.67 -20.32 -3.53
N GLU A 93 12.62 -19.57 -4.02
CA GLU A 93 13.21 -18.50 -3.22
C GLU A 93 12.22 -17.30 -3.23
N ASP A 94 11.47 -17.13 -2.15
CA ASP A 94 10.67 -15.94 -1.96
C ASP A 94 11.52 -14.82 -1.34
N THR A 95 11.80 -13.80 -2.14
CA THR A 95 12.59 -12.61 -1.77
C THR A 95 11.67 -11.41 -1.59
N ARG A 96 10.54 -11.58 -0.93
CA ARG A 96 9.62 -10.45 -0.70
C ARG A 96 10.27 -9.41 0.20
N ALA A 97 10.19 -8.17 -0.23
CA ALA A 97 10.69 -7.01 0.53
C ALA A 97 9.88 -6.78 1.82
N GLY A 98 8.65 -7.29 1.88
CA GLY A 98 7.75 -7.22 3.01
C GLY A 98 6.88 -8.47 3.15
N GLU A 99 6.38 -8.72 4.33
CA GLU A 99 5.38 -9.75 4.63
C GLU A 99 4.39 -9.22 5.66
N THR A 100 3.12 -9.33 5.34
CA THR A 100 2.05 -8.92 6.23
C THR A 100 1.05 -10.05 6.48
N TRP A 101 0.89 -10.42 7.75
CA TRP A 101 -0.04 -11.46 8.21
C TRP A 101 -1.23 -10.82 8.89
N TYR A 102 -2.42 -11.41 8.78
CA TYR A 102 -3.64 -10.88 9.39
C TYR A 102 -3.46 -10.44 10.85
N GLN A 103 -2.90 -11.29 11.70
CA GLN A 103 -2.61 -10.98 13.12
C GLN A 103 -1.12 -10.87 13.43
N GLY A 104 -0.27 -10.95 12.42
CA GLY A 104 1.18 -10.90 12.56
C GLY A 104 1.75 -9.47 12.48
N PRO A 105 3.06 -9.33 12.67
CA PRO A 105 3.75 -8.07 12.46
C PRO A 105 3.67 -7.65 11.00
N VAL A 106 3.84 -6.35 10.76
CA VAL A 106 4.24 -5.86 9.43
C VAL A 106 5.75 -5.97 9.34
N VAL A 107 6.25 -6.52 8.25
CA VAL A 107 7.70 -6.64 8.01
C VAL A 107 8.08 -5.71 6.88
N VAL A 108 8.95 -4.75 7.15
CA VAL A 108 9.50 -3.80 6.17
C VAL A 108 11.00 -3.77 6.36
N THR A 109 11.79 -3.99 5.33
CA THR A 109 13.24 -3.90 5.50
C THR A 109 13.70 -2.45 5.71
N GLN A 110 14.79 -2.24 6.45
CA GLN A 110 15.35 -0.90 6.60
C GLN A 110 15.84 -0.34 5.26
N GLN A 111 16.30 -1.20 4.34
CA GLN A 111 16.70 -0.83 3.00
C GLN A 111 15.50 -0.30 2.19
N ASP A 112 14.37 -1.02 2.19
CA ASP A 112 13.19 -0.63 1.42
C ASP A 112 12.47 0.58 2.05
N LEU A 113 12.50 0.69 3.39
CA LEU A 113 12.04 1.90 4.07
C LEU A 113 12.82 3.14 3.61
N ALA A 114 14.14 3.02 3.48
CA ALA A 114 15.00 4.11 3.00
C ALA A 114 14.76 4.46 1.52
N ALA A 115 14.33 3.48 0.71
CA ALA A 115 13.97 3.67 -0.70
C ALA A 115 12.53 4.17 -0.90
N SER A 116 11.70 4.10 0.16
CA SER A 116 10.29 4.50 0.10
C SER A 116 10.11 5.99 0.41
N GLY A 117 9.06 6.61 -0.14
CA GLY A 117 8.63 7.96 0.23
C GLY A 117 9.03 9.06 -0.76
N ASP A 118 9.54 8.68 -1.91
CA ASP A 118 9.71 9.57 -3.07
C ASP A 118 8.53 9.43 -4.07
N TRP A 119 8.65 10.07 -5.25
CA TRP A 119 7.65 10.04 -6.32
C TRP A 119 8.01 9.01 -7.41
N SER A 120 8.43 7.81 -7.01
CA SER A 120 8.94 6.76 -7.93
C SER A 120 7.95 5.64 -8.23
N GLY A 121 6.78 5.63 -7.59
CA GLY A 121 5.84 4.51 -7.68
C GLY A 121 6.16 3.36 -6.71
N PHE A 122 7.36 3.33 -6.12
CA PHE A 122 7.74 2.33 -5.12
C PHE A 122 7.52 2.86 -3.69
N ASN A 123 6.76 2.13 -2.89
CA ASN A 123 6.60 2.43 -1.47
C ASN A 123 6.16 1.20 -0.68
N VAL A 124 7.13 0.44 -0.16
CA VAL A 124 6.88 -0.80 0.58
C VAL A 124 6.02 -0.58 1.83
N VAL A 125 6.09 0.59 2.48
CA VAL A 125 5.26 0.87 3.66
C VAL A 125 3.80 0.95 3.26
N ILE A 126 3.48 1.66 2.17
CA ILE A 126 2.10 1.74 1.63
C ILE A 126 1.64 0.36 1.18
N HIS A 127 2.50 -0.41 0.53
CA HIS A 127 2.23 -1.77 0.08
C HIS A 127 1.75 -2.67 1.23
N GLU A 128 2.56 -2.82 2.25
CA GLU A 128 2.27 -3.69 3.40
C GLU A 128 1.03 -3.23 4.19
N PHE A 129 0.85 -1.92 4.33
CA PHE A 129 -0.34 -1.38 4.98
C PHE A 129 -1.59 -1.43 4.11
N ALA A 130 -1.46 -1.51 2.77
CA ALA A 130 -2.57 -1.82 1.88
C ALA A 130 -3.07 -3.26 2.11
N HIS A 131 -2.16 -4.24 2.28
CA HIS A 131 -2.56 -5.59 2.67
C HIS A 131 -3.27 -5.62 4.02
N LYS A 132 -2.79 -4.87 5.03
CA LYS A 132 -3.53 -4.75 6.31
C LYS A 132 -4.93 -4.17 6.13
N LEU A 133 -5.08 -3.21 5.23
CA LEU A 133 -6.38 -2.63 4.92
C LEU A 133 -7.28 -3.63 4.19
N ASP A 134 -6.72 -4.38 3.25
CA ASP A 134 -7.41 -5.44 2.52
C ASP A 134 -7.94 -6.52 3.48
N MET A 135 -7.10 -6.99 4.39
CA MET A 135 -7.47 -7.98 5.42
C MET A 135 -8.39 -7.45 6.53
N ALA A 136 -8.88 -6.21 6.48
CA ALA A 136 -9.75 -5.69 7.54
C ALA A 136 -11.17 -6.30 7.58
N ASN A 137 -11.58 -7.03 6.55
CA ASN A 137 -12.85 -7.78 6.47
C ASN A 137 -12.67 -9.30 6.27
N ALA A 138 -11.44 -9.79 6.11
CA ALA A 138 -11.12 -11.19 5.86
C ALA A 138 -9.79 -11.57 6.52
N THR A 139 -9.47 -12.87 6.58
CA THR A 139 -8.18 -13.36 7.10
C THR A 139 -7.07 -13.32 6.08
N ASP A 140 -7.43 -13.30 4.79
CA ASP A 140 -6.51 -13.29 3.67
C ASP A 140 -6.72 -12.02 2.85
N ALA A 141 -5.65 -11.49 2.26
CA ALA A 141 -5.72 -10.39 1.32
C ALA A 141 -6.18 -10.92 -0.04
N ASP A 142 -7.25 -10.34 -0.59
CA ASP A 142 -7.87 -10.76 -1.84
C ASP A 142 -8.08 -9.61 -2.86
N GLY A 143 -7.59 -8.41 -2.54
CA GLY A 143 -7.77 -7.19 -3.33
C GLY A 143 -9.13 -6.53 -3.12
N PHE A 144 -9.87 -6.96 -2.09
CA PHE A 144 -11.21 -6.46 -1.81
C PHE A 144 -11.36 -5.91 -0.38
N PRO A 145 -10.77 -4.75 -0.08
CA PRO A 145 -10.85 -4.14 1.24
C PRO A 145 -12.29 -3.76 1.62
N PRO A 146 -12.57 -3.46 2.89
CA PRO A 146 -13.87 -2.96 3.32
C PRO A 146 -14.26 -1.69 2.57
N LEU A 147 -15.27 -1.78 1.71
CA LEU A 147 -15.69 -0.65 0.87
C LEU A 147 -16.58 0.33 1.63
N PRO A 148 -16.39 1.65 1.45
CA PRO A 148 -17.33 2.64 1.93
C PRO A 148 -18.65 2.52 1.17
N ARG A 149 -19.78 2.90 1.80
CA ARG A 149 -21.15 2.71 1.26
C ARG A 149 -21.41 3.33 -0.12
N HIS A 150 -20.62 4.32 -0.51
CA HIS A 150 -20.77 5.03 -1.80
C HIS A 150 -19.98 4.38 -2.94
N ILE A 151 -19.27 3.28 -2.68
CA ILE A 151 -18.58 2.46 -3.69
C ILE A 151 -19.24 1.08 -3.70
N SER A 152 -19.72 0.65 -4.85
CA SER A 152 -20.33 -0.68 -4.99
C SER A 152 -19.25 -1.75 -5.21
N ALA A 153 -19.50 -2.96 -4.71
CA ALA A 153 -18.67 -4.14 -4.97
C ALA A 153 -18.50 -4.41 -6.47
N ALA A 154 -19.57 -4.23 -7.25
CA ALA A 154 -19.52 -4.45 -8.70
C ALA A 154 -18.62 -3.42 -9.41
N GLU A 155 -18.66 -2.16 -9.00
CA GLU A 155 -17.77 -1.12 -9.54
C GLU A 155 -16.30 -1.40 -9.20
N TRP A 156 -16.02 -1.75 -7.95
CA TRP A 156 -14.68 -2.11 -7.50
C TRP A 156 -14.12 -3.26 -8.33
N HIS A 157 -14.85 -4.38 -8.36
CA HIS A 157 -14.45 -5.56 -9.10
C HIS A 157 -14.21 -5.27 -10.59
N ALA A 158 -15.15 -4.60 -11.26
CA ALA A 158 -15.02 -4.30 -12.69
C ALA A 158 -13.79 -3.42 -12.99
N THR A 159 -13.51 -2.43 -12.12
CA THR A 159 -12.37 -1.52 -12.32
C THR A 159 -11.03 -2.24 -12.12
N PHE A 160 -10.88 -3.03 -11.05
CA PHE A 160 -9.65 -3.77 -10.80
C PHE A 160 -9.45 -4.93 -11.81
N THR A 161 -10.52 -5.62 -12.22
CA THR A 161 -10.44 -6.63 -13.27
C THR A 161 -9.95 -6.04 -14.60
N ALA A 162 -10.41 -4.85 -14.98
CA ALA A 162 -9.94 -4.20 -16.20
C ALA A 162 -8.44 -3.86 -16.17
N VAL A 163 -7.91 -3.46 -15.03
CA VAL A 163 -6.46 -3.24 -14.83
C VAL A 163 -5.70 -4.56 -14.90
N TRP A 164 -6.18 -5.57 -14.19
CA TRP A 164 -5.60 -6.91 -14.18
C TRP A 164 -5.52 -7.52 -15.58
N ASP A 165 -6.60 -7.42 -16.34
CA ASP A 165 -6.69 -7.95 -17.70
C ASP A 165 -5.72 -7.23 -18.65
N ASP A 166 -5.58 -5.90 -18.54
CA ASP A 166 -4.60 -5.14 -19.35
C ASP A 166 -3.17 -5.53 -19.01
N LEU A 167 -2.81 -5.59 -17.72
CA LEU A 167 -1.48 -6.01 -17.27
C LEU A 167 -1.15 -7.42 -17.75
N SER A 168 -2.04 -8.38 -17.53
CA SER A 168 -1.87 -9.78 -17.95
C SER A 168 -1.73 -9.91 -19.45
N ALA A 169 -2.53 -9.14 -20.23
CA ALA A 169 -2.45 -9.15 -21.68
C ALA A 169 -1.13 -8.55 -22.19
N ARG A 170 -0.60 -7.48 -21.58
CA ARG A 170 0.71 -6.91 -21.91
C ARG A 170 1.83 -7.90 -21.64
N LEU A 171 1.85 -8.49 -20.44
CA LEU A 171 2.86 -9.48 -20.06
C LEU A 171 2.86 -10.69 -21.00
N SER A 172 1.69 -11.18 -21.40
CA SER A 172 1.58 -12.30 -22.36
C SER A 172 2.15 -11.99 -23.73
N ARG A 173 2.23 -10.69 -24.12
CA ARG A 173 2.82 -10.21 -25.37
C ARG A 173 4.28 -9.73 -25.22
N GLY A 174 4.84 -9.77 -24.00
CA GLY A 174 6.17 -9.24 -23.69
C GLY A 174 6.24 -7.70 -23.83
N GLU A 175 5.13 -7.01 -23.65
CA GLU A 175 5.04 -5.55 -23.68
C GLU A 175 5.31 -4.96 -22.29
N PRO A 176 5.88 -3.75 -22.21
CA PRO A 176 6.05 -3.08 -20.92
C PRO A 176 4.69 -2.76 -20.29
N THR A 177 4.62 -2.88 -18.98
CA THR A 177 3.46 -2.50 -18.16
C THR A 177 3.59 -1.04 -17.71
N PRO A 178 2.48 -0.30 -17.59
CA PRO A 178 2.51 1.11 -17.17
C PRO A 178 2.71 1.29 -15.66
N ILE A 179 2.55 0.22 -14.87
CA ILE A 179 2.87 0.11 -13.45
C ILE A 179 3.68 -1.16 -13.25
N ASP A 180 4.23 -1.37 -12.05
CA ASP A 180 5.01 -2.56 -11.73
C ASP A 180 4.22 -3.85 -12.08
N ASP A 181 4.87 -4.76 -12.80
CA ASP A 181 4.28 -6.01 -13.28
C ASP A 181 3.94 -6.99 -12.15
N TYR A 182 4.51 -6.80 -10.98
CA TYR A 182 4.15 -7.53 -9.77
C TYR A 182 2.65 -7.40 -9.43
N ALA A 183 2.00 -6.31 -9.84
CA ALA A 183 0.56 -6.13 -9.77
C ALA A 183 -0.25 -7.23 -10.49
N ALA A 184 0.34 -7.96 -11.43
CA ALA A 184 -0.32 -9.05 -12.14
C ALA A 184 -0.08 -10.43 -11.50
N SER A 185 0.61 -10.52 -10.37
CA SER A 185 0.90 -11.79 -9.71
C SER A 185 -0.27 -12.35 -8.89
N HIS A 186 -1.01 -11.48 -8.19
CA HIS A 186 -2.17 -11.82 -7.38
C HIS A 186 -3.11 -10.61 -7.21
N PRO A 187 -4.45 -10.77 -7.07
CA PRO A 187 -5.36 -9.64 -6.86
C PRO A 187 -5.02 -8.74 -5.67
N ALA A 188 -4.52 -9.32 -4.57
CA ALA A 188 -4.03 -8.56 -3.42
C ALA A 188 -2.83 -7.67 -3.78
N GLU A 189 -1.89 -8.20 -4.57
CA GLU A 189 -0.73 -7.45 -5.05
C GLU A 189 -1.15 -6.35 -6.04
N CYS A 190 -2.14 -6.62 -6.87
CA CYS A 190 -2.73 -5.60 -7.73
C CYS A 190 -3.25 -4.41 -6.92
N PHE A 191 -3.98 -4.67 -5.84
CA PHE A 191 -4.46 -3.62 -4.96
C PHE A 191 -3.31 -2.88 -4.28
N ALA A 192 -2.33 -3.60 -3.71
CA ALA A 192 -1.20 -3.01 -3.00
C ALA A 192 -0.33 -2.13 -3.90
N VAL A 193 0.08 -2.62 -5.08
CA VAL A 193 0.85 -1.85 -6.08
C VAL A 193 0.05 -0.64 -6.57
N CYS A 194 -1.25 -0.79 -6.84
CA CYS A 194 -2.09 0.36 -7.20
C CYS A 194 -2.15 1.42 -6.08
N CYS A 195 -2.12 1.01 -4.81
CA CYS A 195 -2.02 1.95 -3.68
C CYS A 195 -0.66 2.66 -3.64
N GLU A 196 0.44 1.95 -3.91
CA GLU A 196 1.76 2.57 -4.03
C GLU A 196 1.75 3.68 -5.08
N TYR A 197 1.36 3.36 -6.32
CA TYR A 197 1.29 4.32 -7.41
C TYR A 197 0.31 5.47 -7.13
N PHE A 198 -0.83 5.19 -6.52
CA PHE A 198 -1.79 6.23 -6.17
C PHE A 198 -1.18 7.30 -5.26
N PHE A 199 -0.32 6.93 -4.31
CA PHE A 199 0.29 7.85 -3.37
C PHE A 199 1.68 8.36 -3.78
N SER A 200 2.44 7.62 -4.58
CA SER A 200 3.83 7.93 -4.92
C SER A 200 4.11 8.18 -6.41
N ALA A 201 3.19 7.82 -7.33
CA ALA A 201 3.25 8.17 -8.76
C ALA A 201 1.83 8.38 -9.31
N PRO A 202 1.05 9.33 -8.74
CA PRO A 202 -0.36 9.51 -9.07
C PRO A 202 -0.60 9.97 -10.50
N ASP A 203 0.32 10.66 -11.11
CA ASP A 203 0.29 11.10 -12.51
C ASP A 203 0.43 9.92 -13.47
N GLU A 204 1.35 8.99 -13.20
CA GLU A 204 1.52 7.76 -13.97
C GLU A 204 0.26 6.88 -13.87
N LEU A 205 -0.25 6.66 -12.65
CA LEU A 205 -1.46 5.88 -12.45
C LEU A 205 -2.67 6.51 -13.15
N ASN A 206 -2.84 7.82 -13.03
CA ASN A 206 -3.95 8.52 -13.68
C ASN A 206 -3.83 8.51 -15.20
N ALA A 207 -2.62 8.61 -15.74
CA ALA A 207 -2.38 8.53 -17.19
C ALA A 207 -2.71 7.13 -17.74
N ALA A 208 -2.32 6.07 -17.02
CA ALA A 208 -2.53 4.69 -17.42
C ALA A 208 -3.97 4.21 -17.18
N TYR A 209 -4.49 4.45 -15.99
CA TYR A 209 -5.75 3.91 -15.49
C TYR A 209 -6.63 4.99 -14.82
N PRO A 210 -7.16 5.97 -15.58
CA PRO A 210 -7.90 7.10 -15.01
C PRO A 210 -9.16 6.68 -14.24
N ALA A 211 -9.82 5.60 -14.65
CA ALA A 211 -11.00 5.06 -13.94
C ALA A 211 -10.61 4.48 -12.56
N LEU A 212 -9.47 3.78 -12.48
CA LEU A 212 -8.94 3.29 -11.23
C LEU A 212 -8.51 4.45 -10.33
N TYR A 213 -7.78 5.43 -10.87
CA TYR A 213 -7.37 6.60 -10.11
C TYR A 213 -8.59 7.31 -9.47
N ALA A 214 -9.64 7.56 -10.26
CA ALA A 214 -10.88 8.18 -9.77
C ALA A 214 -11.62 7.31 -8.72
N LEU A 215 -11.55 5.98 -8.84
CA LEU A 215 -12.10 5.07 -7.83
C LEU A 215 -11.31 5.17 -6.52
N LEU A 216 -9.97 5.18 -6.58
CA LEU A 216 -9.11 5.30 -5.40
C LEU A 216 -9.21 6.67 -4.74
N GLU A 217 -9.40 7.78 -5.50
CA GLU A 217 -9.69 9.11 -4.93
C GLU A 217 -10.94 9.07 -4.04
N ARG A 218 -12.00 8.41 -4.51
CA ARG A 218 -13.23 8.26 -3.72
C ARG A 218 -13.03 7.31 -2.54
N PHE A 219 -12.29 6.24 -2.74
CA PHE A 219 -12.01 5.26 -1.69
C PHE A 219 -11.19 5.87 -0.55
N PHE A 220 -10.05 6.49 -0.86
CA PHE A 220 -9.19 7.12 0.13
C PHE A 220 -9.64 8.51 0.56
N GLN A 221 -10.62 9.13 -0.14
CA GLN A 221 -11.05 10.52 0.07
C GLN A 221 -9.87 11.50 0.05
N GLN A 222 -8.95 11.27 -0.87
CA GLN A 222 -7.72 12.03 -1.07
C GLN A 222 -7.45 12.18 -2.57
N SER A 223 -6.77 13.28 -2.95
CA SER A 223 -6.31 13.53 -4.33
C SER A 223 -4.80 13.79 -4.30
N PRO A 224 -3.95 12.74 -4.34
CA PRO A 224 -2.50 12.89 -4.36
C PRO A 224 -2.00 13.67 -5.58
N LEU A 225 -2.60 13.52 -6.74
CA LEU A 225 -2.24 14.24 -7.96
C LEU A 225 -2.22 15.77 -7.77
N ALA A 226 -3.11 16.31 -6.92
CA ALA A 226 -3.11 17.72 -6.59
C ALA A 226 -1.88 18.18 -5.78
N ARG A 227 -1.06 17.26 -5.30
CA ARG A 227 0.16 17.49 -4.49
C ARG A 227 1.43 17.06 -5.22
N CYS A 228 1.28 16.32 -6.34
CA CYS A 228 2.41 15.88 -7.15
C CYS A 228 3.20 17.11 -7.64
N PRO A 229 4.53 17.12 -7.51
CA PRO A 229 5.34 18.19 -8.11
C PRO A 229 5.15 18.18 -9.63
N PRO A 230 5.23 19.35 -10.30
CA PRO A 230 5.20 19.37 -11.75
C PRO A 230 6.36 18.54 -12.31
N PRO A 231 6.18 17.90 -13.47
CA PRO A 231 7.26 17.14 -14.11
C PRO A 231 8.49 18.02 -14.24
N SER A 232 9.65 17.45 -13.92
CA SER A 232 10.94 18.14 -14.11
C SER A 232 11.19 18.29 -15.61
N ASP A 233 11.43 19.52 -16.06
CA ASP A 233 11.80 19.85 -17.45
C ASP A 233 13.15 19.22 -17.85
#